data_1aa0675e441d52ed3b736ba96a469380
#
_entry.id   1aa0675e441d52ed3b736ba96a469380
#
_cell.length_a   1.000
_cell.length_b   1.000
_cell.length_c   1.000
_cell.angle_alpha   90.00
_cell.angle_beta   90.00
_cell.angle_gamma   90.00
#
_symmetry.space_group_name_H-M   'P 1'
#
loop_
_entity.id
_entity.type
_entity.pdbx_description
1 polymer ?
#
loop_
_entity_poly.entity_id
_entity_poly.type
_entity_poly.pdbx_seq_one_letter_code
_entity_poly.pdbx_strand_id
1 'polypeptide(L)'
;MKARRPALYLLLACTACTRYRDFSLPPLSEPAEELTFAWEARPEPVLTRGRRGEFDAVDALNPSVVWRKGIYFNFYSGYDGRRWRTGLATSADGVHWRKHGPVLAPDPSGWEGDYIAANGSALLVGEEFLYWYQAGSPPQIGLARSSDGKVWRKHPQPVLRLGPRGAWDERGVADPYVIRVGRLFYMYYLGEDRARRQRLGVAVSEDGVRWLKHRRNPILELGAAGSFDENGLGEPAVWISHGWYWMLYTGRDRQECRRLGMARSRDGVGWQKVSEHAVFEGRQAWCSRVVCDPTVEPGAEVTRVWFGGGDVATPAENLNGQIGLAVLRPRR
;
A
#
# COMPACT_ATOMS: atom_id res chain seq x y z
N MET A 1 -31.09 60.46 -26.92
CA MET A 1 -31.24 59.35 -25.97
C MET A 1 -30.43 58.14 -26.45
N LYS A 2 -29.25 57.85 -25.86
CA LYS A 2 -28.41 56.69 -26.20
C LYS A 2 -28.69 55.60 -25.20
N ALA A 3 -29.28 54.51 -25.67
CA ALA A 3 -29.54 53.31 -24.83
C ALA A 3 -28.23 52.60 -24.46
N ARG A 4 -27.95 52.50 -23.19
CA ARG A 4 -26.84 51.68 -22.65
C ARG A 4 -27.27 50.21 -22.65
N ARG A 5 -26.53 49.34 -23.36
CA ARG A 5 -26.67 47.90 -23.30
C ARG A 5 -26.04 47.41 -21.97
N PRO A 6 -26.68 46.51 -21.22
CA PRO A 6 -26.06 45.90 -20.05
C PRO A 6 -25.02 44.90 -20.52
N ALA A 7 -23.79 45.01 -19.94
CA ALA A 7 -22.75 44.02 -20.12
C ALA A 7 -23.10 42.77 -19.28
N LEU A 8 -23.35 41.66 -19.97
CA LEU A 8 -23.55 40.35 -19.35
C LEU A 8 -22.19 39.80 -18.94
N TYR A 9 -21.84 39.91 -17.65
CA TYR A 9 -20.68 39.24 -17.08
C TYR A 9 -21.00 37.75 -16.99
N LEU A 10 -20.45 36.98 -17.92
CA LEU A 10 -20.42 35.52 -17.84
C LEU A 10 -19.45 35.14 -16.72
N LEU A 11 -19.96 34.83 -15.53
CA LEU A 11 -19.21 34.16 -14.49
C LEU A 11 -18.85 32.75 -15.02
N LEU A 12 -17.65 32.61 -15.60
CA LEU A 12 -17.03 31.32 -15.78
C LEU A 12 -16.80 30.74 -14.38
N ALA A 13 -17.72 29.90 -13.92
CA ALA A 13 -17.50 29.02 -12.81
C ALA A 13 -16.37 28.06 -13.23
N CYS A 14 -15.14 28.40 -12.84
CA CYS A 14 -14.00 27.52 -12.93
C CYS A 14 -14.29 26.34 -12.01
N THR A 15 -14.90 25.29 -12.54
CA THR A 15 -14.93 23.98 -11.91
C THR A 15 -13.50 23.41 -11.97
N ALA A 16 -12.60 24.02 -11.18
CA ALA A 16 -11.38 23.35 -10.77
C ALA A 16 -11.86 22.09 -10.06
N CYS A 17 -11.79 20.95 -10.73
CA CYS A 17 -11.96 19.64 -10.11
C CYS A 17 -11.03 19.64 -8.91
N THR A 18 -11.56 19.86 -7.72
CA THR A 18 -10.78 19.87 -6.48
C THR A 18 -10.29 18.45 -6.30
N ARG A 19 -9.01 18.22 -6.59
CA ARG A 19 -8.33 16.93 -6.36
C ARG A 19 -8.09 16.67 -4.87
N TYR A 20 -8.50 17.61 -4.02
CA TYR A 20 -8.25 17.61 -2.58
C TYR A 20 -9.53 17.89 -1.81
N ARG A 21 -9.70 17.19 -0.70
CA ARG A 21 -10.86 17.34 0.20
C ARG A 21 -10.40 17.15 1.64
N ASP A 22 -11.04 17.85 2.60
CA ASP A 22 -10.94 17.51 4.01
C ASP A 22 -11.98 16.43 4.32
N PHE A 23 -11.56 15.39 4.98
CA PHE A 23 -12.39 14.29 5.44
C PHE A 23 -11.75 13.62 6.66
N SER A 24 -12.52 12.81 7.34
CA SER A 24 -12.04 11.84 8.32
C SER A 24 -12.70 10.50 8.06
N LEU A 25 -12.12 9.43 8.53
CA LEU A 25 -12.79 8.14 8.56
C LEU A 25 -13.89 8.18 9.63
N PRO A 26 -14.91 7.32 9.53
CA PRO A 26 -15.99 7.26 10.51
C PRO A 26 -15.47 7.09 11.95
N PRO A 27 -16.10 7.74 12.93
CA PRO A 27 -15.75 7.51 14.33
C PRO A 27 -15.97 6.05 14.70
N LEU A 28 -15.06 5.51 15.50
CA LEU A 28 -15.16 4.14 16.00
C LEU A 28 -16.07 4.10 17.23
N SER A 29 -16.99 3.13 17.26
CA SER A 29 -17.94 2.94 18.36
C SER A 29 -17.28 2.37 19.62
N GLU A 30 -16.21 1.59 19.44
CA GLU A 30 -15.49 1.01 20.57
C GLU A 30 -14.61 2.06 21.26
N PRO A 31 -14.51 2.01 22.61
CA PRO A 31 -13.55 2.83 23.34
C PRO A 31 -12.12 2.48 22.92
N ALA A 32 -11.24 3.47 22.93
CA ALA A 32 -9.83 3.26 22.64
C ALA A 32 -9.16 2.52 23.81
N GLU A 33 -8.57 1.37 23.52
CA GLU A 33 -7.77 0.63 24.49
C GLU A 33 -6.28 0.95 24.31
N GLU A 34 -5.57 1.14 25.43
CA GLU A 34 -4.10 1.23 25.39
C GLU A 34 -3.53 -0.20 25.31
N LEU A 35 -2.89 -0.48 24.17
CA LEU A 35 -2.39 -1.81 23.87
C LEU A 35 -0.92 -1.76 23.45
N THR A 36 -0.21 -2.81 23.82
CA THR A 36 1.06 -3.21 23.21
C THR A 36 0.85 -4.47 22.39
N PHE A 37 1.82 -4.84 21.57
CA PHE A 37 1.71 -6.02 20.72
C PHE A 37 2.93 -6.91 20.85
N ALA A 38 2.68 -8.21 20.93
CA ALA A 38 3.72 -9.22 20.80
C ALA A 38 3.74 -9.78 19.39
N TRP A 39 4.94 -9.97 18.84
CA TRP A 39 5.17 -10.53 17.52
C TRP A 39 5.67 -11.98 17.63
N GLU A 40 5.02 -12.86 16.88
CA GLU A 40 5.43 -14.27 16.72
C GLU A 40 5.60 -14.53 15.22
N ALA A 41 6.82 -14.41 14.71
CA ALA A 41 7.12 -14.67 13.31
C ALA A 41 7.49 -16.15 13.09
N ARG A 42 7.04 -16.69 11.95
CA ARG A 42 7.53 -18.00 11.50
C ARG A 42 9.02 -17.89 11.14
N PRO A 43 9.82 -18.93 11.43
CA PRO A 43 11.25 -18.90 11.12
C PRO A 43 11.54 -18.89 9.62
N GLU A 44 10.72 -19.57 8.83
CA GLU A 44 10.89 -19.72 7.39
C GLU A 44 9.87 -18.89 6.62
N PRO A 45 10.21 -18.41 5.40
CA PRO A 45 9.25 -17.75 4.53
C PRO A 45 8.12 -18.71 4.15
N VAL A 46 6.91 -18.18 4.02
CA VAL A 46 5.73 -18.95 3.57
C VAL A 46 5.57 -18.95 2.05
N LEU A 47 6.18 -17.98 1.34
CA LEU A 47 6.25 -17.96 -0.11
C LEU A 47 7.65 -17.50 -0.54
N THR A 48 8.38 -18.40 -1.20
CA THR A 48 9.76 -18.18 -1.63
C THR A 48 9.82 -17.65 -3.07
N ARG A 49 10.98 -17.13 -3.46
CA ARG A 49 11.28 -16.77 -4.85
C ARG A 49 11.05 -17.96 -5.81
N GLY A 50 10.84 -17.63 -7.06
CA GLY A 50 10.78 -18.59 -8.15
C GLY A 50 12.17 -19.10 -8.57
N ARG A 51 12.18 -20.10 -9.47
CA ARG A 51 13.39 -20.60 -10.08
C ARG A 51 13.92 -19.62 -11.12
N ARG A 52 15.19 -19.75 -11.49
CA ARG A 52 15.78 -18.97 -12.56
C ARG A 52 14.93 -19.03 -13.84
N GLY A 53 14.57 -17.87 -14.38
CA GLY A 53 13.71 -17.75 -15.56
C GLY A 53 12.23 -17.57 -15.25
N GLU A 54 11.80 -17.77 -14.00
CA GLU A 54 10.44 -17.42 -13.57
C GLU A 54 10.30 -15.92 -13.29
N PHE A 55 9.08 -15.40 -13.30
CA PHE A 55 8.79 -13.98 -13.20
C PHE A 55 9.14 -13.38 -11.83
N ASP A 56 9.33 -14.18 -10.81
CA ASP A 56 9.65 -13.84 -9.43
C ASP A 56 10.98 -14.48 -8.96
N ALA A 57 11.90 -14.70 -9.92
CA ALA A 57 13.17 -15.37 -9.64
C ALA A 57 14.14 -14.54 -8.79
N VAL A 58 14.02 -13.22 -8.81
CA VAL A 58 14.88 -12.29 -8.07
C VAL A 58 14.23 -11.87 -6.77
N ASP A 59 12.99 -11.37 -6.84
CA ASP A 59 12.22 -10.97 -5.67
C ASP A 59 10.77 -11.48 -5.75
N ALA A 60 10.22 -11.89 -4.60
CA ALA A 60 8.81 -12.15 -4.36
C ALA A 60 8.39 -11.35 -3.12
N LEU A 61 7.71 -10.21 -3.30
CA LEU A 61 7.43 -9.19 -2.28
C LEU A 61 5.98 -8.69 -2.34
N ASN A 62 5.64 -7.69 -1.56
CA ASN A 62 4.36 -6.98 -1.54
C ASN A 62 3.15 -7.93 -1.54
N PRO A 63 3.00 -8.78 -0.51
CA PRO A 63 1.82 -9.63 -0.41
C PRO A 63 0.55 -8.79 -0.29
N SER A 64 -0.48 -9.14 -1.04
CA SER A 64 -1.83 -8.59 -0.87
C SER A 64 -2.82 -9.74 -0.77
N VAL A 65 -3.17 -10.08 0.46
CA VAL A 65 -3.91 -11.30 0.78
C VAL A 65 -5.39 -11.00 0.96
N VAL A 66 -6.24 -11.74 0.23
CA VAL A 66 -7.70 -11.65 0.30
C VAL A 66 -8.28 -13.05 0.50
N TRP A 67 -9.19 -13.19 1.45
CA TRP A 67 -9.94 -14.44 1.65
C TRP A 67 -11.26 -14.42 0.88
N ARG A 68 -11.55 -15.53 0.16
CA ARG A 68 -12.78 -15.73 -0.58
C ARG A 68 -13.19 -17.20 -0.57
N LYS A 69 -14.37 -17.52 -0.05
CA LYS A 69 -15.00 -18.86 -0.10
C LYS A 69 -14.05 -20.00 0.34
N GLY A 70 -13.36 -19.81 1.46
CA GLY A 70 -12.47 -20.83 2.03
C GLY A 70 -11.05 -20.87 1.45
N ILE A 71 -10.71 -19.95 0.53
CA ILE A 71 -9.40 -19.88 -0.11
C ILE A 71 -8.80 -18.48 0.09
N TYR A 72 -7.54 -18.44 0.43
CA TYR A 72 -6.71 -17.23 0.40
C TYR A 72 -6.14 -17.02 -0.99
N PHE A 73 -6.25 -15.81 -1.49
CA PHE A 73 -5.63 -15.30 -2.72
C PHE A 73 -4.56 -14.31 -2.31
N ASN A 74 -3.31 -14.54 -2.70
CA ASN A 74 -2.22 -13.60 -2.52
C ASN A 74 -1.80 -13.07 -3.88
N PHE A 75 -2.06 -11.77 -4.09
CA PHE A 75 -1.59 -11.03 -5.26
C PHE A 75 -0.28 -10.37 -4.88
N TYR A 76 0.84 -11.00 -5.22
CA TYR A 76 2.18 -10.59 -4.82
C TYR A 76 3.00 -10.05 -5.98
N SER A 77 4.01 -9.26 -5.67
CA SER A 77 4.92 -8.68 -6.66
C SER A 77 6.07 -9.65 -6.92
N GLY A 78 6.29 -10.00 -8.18
CA GLY A 78 7.43 -10.79 -8.63
C GLY A 78 8.34 -9.98 -9.55
N TYR A 79 9.65 -10.06 -9.31
CA TYR A 79 10.69 -9.43 -10.10
C TYR A 79 11.62 -10.47 -10.74
N ASP A 80 11.83 -10.35 -12.04
CA ASP A 80 12.67 -11.29 -12.82
C ASP A 80 14.07 -10.74 -13.14
N GLY A 81 14.42 -9.57 -12.57
CA GLY A 81 15.63 -8.83 -12.88
C GLY A 81 15.45 -7.78 -13.98
N ARG A 82 14.24 -7.64 -14.53
CA ARG A 82 13.91 -6.69 -15.61
C ARG A 82 12.58 -5.97 -15.37
N ARG A 83 11.55 -6.68 -14.88
CA ARG A 83 10.18 -6.18 -14.75
C ARG A 83 9.51 -6.69 -13.48
N TRP A 84 8.72 -5.82 -12.89
CA TRP A 84 7.81 -6.16 -11.81
C TRP A 84 6.43 -6.52 -12.36
N ARG A 85 5.92 -7.68 -11.97
CA ARG A 85 4.58 -8.18 -12.35
C ARG A 85 3.85 -8.66 -11.13
N THR A 86 2.52 -8.57 -11.16
CA THR A 86 1.70 -9.18 -10.12
C THR A 86 1.50 -10.66 -10.41
N GLY A 87 1.86 -11.51 -9.47
CA GLY A 87 1.57 -12.94 -9.47
C GLY A 87 0.38 -13.29 -8.60
N LEU A 88 -0.15 -14.48 -8.81
CA LEU A 88 -1.17 -15.08 -7.95
C LEU A 88 -0.60 -16.33 -7.26
N ALA A 89 -0.81 -16.40 -5.95
CA ALA A 89 -0.70 -17.64 -5.19
C ALA A 89 -1.99 -17.88 -4.40
N THR A 90 -2.38 -19.14 -4.22
CA THR A 90 -3.56 -19.51 -3.43
C THR A 90 -3.19 -20.46 -2.29
N SER A 91 -3.96 -20.42 -1.20
CA SER A 91 -3.75 -21.23 -0.01
C SER A 91 -5.07 -21.53 0.69
N ALA A 92 -5.18 -22.68 1.33
CA ALA A 92 -6.31 -23.01 2.20
C ALA A 92 -6.14 -22.46 3.62
N ASP A 93 -4.90 -22.21 4.06
CA ASP A 93 -4.54 -21.87 5.45
C ASP A 93 -3.76 -20.54 5.60
N GLY A 94 -3.34 -19.93 4.47
CA GLY A 94 -2.52 -18.73 4.45
C GLY A 94 -1.03 -18.98 4.76
N VAL A 95 -0.62 -20.23 4.86
CA VAL A 95 0.75 -20.69 5.16
C VAL A 95 1.36 -21.44 3.98
N HIS A 96 0.64 -22.42 3.46
CA HIS A 96 1.09 -23.25 2.35
C HIS A 96 0.51 -22.73 1.04
N TRP A 97 1.36 -22.13 0.20
CA TRP A 97 0.94 -21.42 -0.99
C TRP A 97 1.26 -22.19 -2.26
N ARG A 98 0.26 -22.24 -3.17
CA ARG A 98 0.42 -22.72 -4.55
C ARG A 98 0.50 -21.52 -5.49
N LYS A 99 1.63 -21.31 -6.14
CA LYS A 99 1.83 -20.30 -7.18
C LYS A 99 1.10 -20.66 -8.47
N HIS A 100 0.53 -19.66 -9.14
CA HIS A 100 -0.17 -19.77 -10.42
C HIS A 100 0.53 -18.99 -11.55
N GLY A 101 1.63 -18.31 -11.25
CA GLY A 101 2.34 -17.45 -12.18
C GLY A 101 1.83 -16.01 -12.23
N PRO A 102 2.31 -15.20 -13.19
CA PRO A 102 1.93 -13.80 -13.32
C PRO A 102 0.50 -13.68 -13.86
N VAL A 103 -0.28 -12.76 -13.27
CA VAL A 103 -1.68 -12.48 -13.64
C VAL A 103 -1.89 -11.05 -14.12
N LEU A 104 -0.95 -10.12 -13.78
CA LEU A 104 -0.96 -8.74 -14.26
C LEU A 104 0.46 -8.32 -14.64
N ALA A 105 0.62 -7.76 -15.84
CA ALA A 105 1.89 -7.24 -16.35
C ALA A 105 1.70 -5.80 -16.86
N PRO A 106 2.75 -4.96 -16.91
CA PRO A 106 2.65 -3.61 -17.46
C PRO A 106 2.29 -3.63 -18.94
N ASP A 107 1.55 -2.61 -19.38
CA ASP A 107 1.18 -2.41 -20.79
C ASP A 107 2.05 -1.30 -21.40
N PRO A 108 3.05 -1.66 -22.26
CA PRO A 108 3.95 -0.68 -22.84
C PRO A 108 3.28 0.24 -23.87
N SER A 109 2.07 -0.08 -24.33
CA SER A 109 1.33 0.75 -25.27
C SER A 109 0.59 1.94 -24.61
N GLY A 110 0.50 1.91 -23.29
CA GLY A 110 -0.24 2.89 -22.50
C GLY A 110 0.63 3.70 -21.51
N TRP A 111 -0.03 4.27 -20.54
CA TRP A 111 0.58 5.10 -19.47
C TRP A 111 1.47 4.29 -18.50
N GLU A 112 1.31 2.99 -18.47
CA GLU A 112 2.03 2.11 -17.52
C GLU A 112 3.51 1.93 -17.87
N GLY A 113 3.86 2.06 -19.17
CA GLY A 113 5.19 1.70 -19.63
C GLY A 113 5.44 0.19 -19.54
N ASP A 114 6.70 -0.23 -19.45
CA ASP A 114 7.09 -1.63 -19.54
C ASP A 114 7.78 -2.20 -18.29
N TYR A 115 7.89 -1.38 -17.22
CA TYR A 115 8.69 -1.74 -16.05
C TYR A 115 7.90 -2.40 -14.93
N ILE A 116 6.75 -1.81 -14.50
CA ILE A 116 6.02 -2.25 -13.31
C ILE A 116 4.49 -2.21 -13.51
N ALA A 117 3.82 -3.29 -13.10
CA ALA A 117 2.40 -3.36 -12.75
C ALA A 117 2.27 -4.30 -11.54
N ALA A 118 2.54 -3.78 -10.34
CA ALA A 118 2.69 -4.55 -9.12
C ALA A 118 2.54 -3.65 -7.87
N ASN A 119 3.05 -4.04 -6.72
CA ASN A 119 3.03 -3.30 -5.45
C ASN A 119 1.64 -2.78 -5.15
N GLY A 120 0.67 -3.67 -5.08
CA GLY A 120 -0.72 -3.26 -5.02
C GLY A 120 -1.49 -3.80 -3.84
N SER A 121 -2.72 -3.34 -3.73
CA SER A 121 -3.69 -3.69 -2.71
C SER A 121 -4.95 -4.26 -3.35
N ALA A 122 -5.31 -5.48 -2.98
CA ALA A 122 -6.52 -6.15 -3.41
C ALA A 122 -7.63 -6.01 -2.37
N LEU A 123 -8.86 -5.82 -2.82
CA LEU A 123 -10.06 -5.98 -2.03
C LEU A 123 -11.09 -6.83 -2.76
N LEU A 124 -11.86 -7.61 -2.01
CA LEU A 124 -13.06 -8.27 -2.51
C LEU A 124 -14.28 -7.37 -2.25
N VAL A 125 -14.96 -6.95 -3.31
CA VAL A 125 -16.17 -6.13 -3.23
C VAL A 125 -17.31 -6.88 -3.90
N GLY A 126 -18.22 -7.42 -3.11
CA GLY A 126 -19.16 -8.43 -3.61
C GLY A 126 -18.43 -9.68 -4.07
N GLU A 127 -18.56 -10.04 -5.34
CA GLU A 127 -17.89 -11.20 -5.95
C GLU A 127 -16.70 -10.80 -6.83
N GLU A 128 -16.34 -9.51 -6.88
CA GLU A 128 -15.28 -8.99 -7.75
C GLU A 128 -14.05 -8.58 -6.93
N PHE A 129 -12.86 -8.99 -7.38
CA PHE A 129 -11.60 -8.47 -6.90
C PHE A 129 -11.33 -7.11 -7.55
N LEU A 130 -11.03 -6.12 -6.75
CA LEU A 130 -10.45 -4.84 -7.15
C LEU A 130 -8.99 -4.83 -6.72
N TYR A 131 -8.09 -4.47 -7.64
CA TYR A 131 -6.67 -4.41 -7.36
C TYR A 131 -6.12 -3.05 -7.81
N TRP A 132 -5.71 -2.23 -6.84
CA TRP A 132 -5.00 -0.98 -7.10
C TRP A 132 -3.52 -1.29 -7.10
N TYR A 133 -2.81 -0.89 -8.14
CA TYR A 133 -1.42 -1.25 -8.35
C TYR A 133 -0.58 -0.07 -8.82
N GLN A 134 0.70 -0.10 -8.52
CA GLN A 134 1.69 0.86 -9.00
C GLN A 134 2.07 0.54 -10.44
N ALA A 135 2.13 1.59 -11.29
CA ALA A 135 2.64 1.51 -12.65
C ALA A 135 3.12 2.88 -13.13
N GLY A 136 3.82 2.89 -14.26
CA GLY A 136 4.27 4.12 -14.92
C GLY A 136 5.61 4.67 -14.42
N SER A 137 6.16 5.63 -15.18
CA SER A 137 7.33 6.40 -14.83
C SER A 137 7.09 7.86 -15.24
N PRO A 138 6.86 8.78 -14.29
CA PRO A 138 6.82 8.59 -12.83
C PRO A 138 5.67 7.67 -12.37
N PRO A 139 5.81 7.02 -11.20
CA PRO A 139 4.82 6.07 -10.73
C PRO A 139 3.48 6.72 -10.39
N GLN A 140 2.41 6.03 -10.75
CA GLN A 140 1.02 6.37 -10.47
C GLN A 140 0.25 5.09 -10.13
N ILE A 141 -1.00 5.23 -9.65
CA ILE A 141 -1.81 4.09 -9.26
C ILE A 141 -2.84 3.78 -10.33
N GLY A 142 -2.83 2.54 -10.83
CA GLY A 142 -3.85 1.94 -11.68
C GLY A 142 -4.90 1.19 -10.89
N LEU A 143 -5.94 0.73 -11.59
CA LEU A 143 -6.96 -0.16 -11.07
C LEU A 143 -7.21 -1.28 -12.08
N ALA A 144 -7.26 -2.51 -11.60
CA ALA A 144 -7.74 -3.65 -12.37
C ALA A 144 -8.86 -4.38 -11.61
N ARG A 145 -9.76 -5.02 -12.35
CA ARG A 145 -10.92 -5.76 -11.82
C ARG A 145 -10.90 -7.19 -12.34
N SER A 146 -11.29 -8.16 -11.49
CA SER A 146 -11.35 -9.56 -11.84
C SER A 146 -12.44 -10.30 -11.08
N SER A 147 -13.15 -11.21 -11.73
CA SER A 147 -14.11 -12.09 -11.07
C SER A 147 -13.48 -13.38 -10.51
N ASP A 148 -12.28 -13.74 -10.98
CA ASP A 148 -11.62 -15.01 -10.66
C ASP A 148 -10.19 -14.86 -10.09
N GLY A 149 -9.64 -13.62 -10.10
CA GLY A 149 -8.28 -13.32 -9.68
C GLY A 149 -7.20 -13.70 -10.71
N LYS A 150 -7.57 -14.23 -11.88
CA LYS A 150 -6.65 -14.68 -12.93
C LYS A 150 -6.69 -13.80 -14.17
N VAL A 151 -7.89 -13.46 -14.62
CA VAL A 151 -8.11 -12.58 -15.78
C VAL A 151 -8.51 -11.21 -15.29
N TRP A 152 -7.74 -10.19 -15.65
CA TRP A 152 -7.91 -8.83 -15.18
C TRP A 152 -8.26 -7.84 -16.29
N ARG A 153 -9.22 -6.99 -16.01
CA ARG A 153 -9.58 -5.85 -16.85
C ARG A 153 -9.06 -4.57 -16.21
N LYS A 154 -8.07 -3.96 -16.83
CA LYS A 154 -7.47 -2.70 -16.36
C LYS A 154 -8.35 -1.49 -16.67
N HIS A 155 -8.34 -0.52 -15.76
CA HIS A 155 -8.85 0.81 -16.04
C HIS A 155 -7.88 1.52 -17.01
N PRO A 156 -8.38 2.22 -18.06
CA PRO A 156 -7.52 2.73 -19.14
C PRO A 156 -6.60 3.88 -18.71
N GLN A 157 -6.84 4.51 -17.57
CA GLN A 157 -6.08 5.65 -17.06
C GLN A 157 -5.69 5.42 -15.60
N PRO A 158 -4.62 6.06 -15.07
CA PRO A 158 -4.34 6.01 -13.66
C PRO A 158 -5.49 6.62 -12.85
N VAL A 159 -5.84 5.95 -11.75
CA VAL A 159 -6.93 6.37 -10.84
C VAL A 159 -6.44 7.33 -9.76
N LEU A 160 -5.18 7.22 -9.31
CA LEU A 160 -4.53 8.22 -8.47
C LEU A 160 -3.25 8.71 -9.17
N ARG A 161 -3.19 10.01 -9.42
CA ARG A 161 -2.07 10.67 -10.10
C ARG A 161 -1.18 11.39 -9.10
N LEU A 162 0.07 11.63 -9.49
CA LEU A 162 0.98 12.50 -8.74
C LEU A 162 0.39 13.90 -8.53
N GLY A 163 0.91 14.61 -7.55
CA GLY A 163 0.53 15.99 -7.26
C GLY A 163 1.09 17.00 -8.27
N PRO A 164 0.63 18.26 -8.23
CA PRO A 164 1.21 19.32 -9.03
C PRO A 164 2.63 19.65 -8.56
N ARG A 165 3.33 20.44 -9.37
CA ARG A 165 4.68 20.93 -9.03
C ARG A 165 4.68 21.63 -7.66
N GLY A 166 5.61 21.25 -6.80
CA GLY A 166 5.73 21.73 -5.42
C GLY A 166 4.93 20.93 -4.39
N ALA A 167 4.11 19.97 -4.82
CA ALA A 167 3.41 19.08 -3.91
C ALA A 167 4.37 18.03 -3.31
N TRP A 168 3.97 17.51 -2.15
CA TRP A 168 4.73 16.49 -1.43
C TRP A 168 4.80 15.13 -2.17
N ASP A 169 3.96 14.93 -3.18
CA ASP A 169 3.85 13.75 -4.02
C ASP A 169 4.00 14.09 -5.52
N GLU A 170 4.78 15.16 -5.83
CA GLU A 170 4.96 15.64 -7.20
C GLU A 170 5.77 14.69 -8.09
N ARG A 171 6.62 13.83 -7.51
CA ARG A 171 7.46 12.89 -8.24
C ARG A 171 6.83 11.52 -8.45
N GLY A 172 5.83 11.20 -7.68
CA GLY A 172 5.14 9.92 -7.81
C GLY A 172 4.24 9.58 -6.63
N VAL A 173 3.34 8.66 -6.90
CA VAL A 173 2.51 7.99 -5.91
C VAL A 173 2.63 6.48 -6.11
N ALA A 174 2.81 5.72 -5.02
CA ALA A 174 3.15 4.31 -5.03
C ALA A 174 2.51 3.57 -3.84
N ASP A 175 2.69 2.26 -3.80
CA ASP A 175 2.38 1.36 -2.68
C ASP A 175 0.99 1.62 -2.06
N PRO A 176 -0.08 1.53 -2.87
CA PRO A 176 -1.43 1.75 -2.35
C PRO A 176 -1.82 0.64 -1.37
N TYR A 177 -2.46 1.03 -0.28
CA TYR A 177 -3.21 0.13 0.60
C TYR A 177 -4.63 0.65 0.76
N VAL A 178 -5.62 -0.15 0.35
CA VAL A 178 -7.00 0.29 0.33
C VAL A 178 -7.83 -0.46 1.35
N ILE A 179 -8.54 0.29 2.19
CA ILE A 179 -9.58 -0.26 3.07
C ILE A 179 -10.94 0.29 2.65
N ARG A 180 -11.99 -0.46 2.99
CA ARG A 180 -13.37 -0.02 2.82
C ARG A 180 -14.02 0.13 4.19
N VAL A 181 -14.52 1.34 4.49
CA VAL A 181 -15.26 1.63 5.72
C VAL A 181 -16.64 2.16 5.32
N GLY A 182 -17.68 1.40 5.65
CA GLY A 182 -19.01 1.65 5.15
C GLY A 182 -19.07 1.52 3.62
N ARG A 183 -19.51 2.60 2.95
CA ARG A 183 -19.58 2.65 1.49
C ARG A 183 -18.36 3.31 0.81
N LEU A 184 -17.46 3.90 1.59
CA LEU A 184 -16.30 4.64 1.08
C LEU A 184 -15.05 3.78 1.07
N PHE A 185 -14.19 4.04 0.08
CA PHE A 185 -12.83 3.51 -0.01
C PHE A 185 -11.85 4.57 0.49
N TYR A 186 -10.85 4.14 1.25
CA TYR A 186 -9.75 4.97 1.72
C TYR A 186 -8.45 4.31 1.27
N MET A 187 -7.66 5.03 0.48
CA MET A 187 -6.36 4.59 0.00
C MET A 187 -5.27 5.32 0.77
N TYR A 188 -4.46 4.56 1.49
CA TYR A 188 -3.19 5.02 2.04
C TYR A 188 -2.11 4.74 1.01
N TYR A 189 -1.20 5.67 0.80
CA TYR A 189 -0.24 5.56 -0.29
C TYR A 189 1.06 6.28 0.02
N LEU A 190 2.14 5.84 -0.60
CA LEU A 190 3.43 6.53 -0.61
C LEU A 190 3.38 7.69 -1.62
N GLY A 191 3.86 8.85 -1.21
CA GLY A 191 4.15 9.98 -2.09
C GLY A 191 5.61 10.38 -2.01
N GLU A 192 6.22 10.75 -3.13
CA GLU A 192 7.59 11.23 -3.22
C GLU A 192 7.64 12.69 -3.66
N ASP A 193 8.35 13.55 -2.89
CA ASP A 193 8.56 14.95 -3.25
C ASP A 193 9.84 15.15 -4.09
N ARG A 194 10.10 16.40 -4.48
CA ARG A 194 11.27 16.77 -5.27
C ARG A 194 12.60 16.44 -4.59
N ALA A 195 12.64 16.47 -3.27
CA ALA A 195 13.84 16.12 -2.49
C ALA A 195 13.96 14.59 -2.28
N ARG A 196 13.11 13.77 -2.95
CA ARG A 196 13.01 12.32 -2.84
C ARG A 196 12.63 11.83 -1.45
N ARG A 197 11.98 12.67 -0.66
CA ARG A 197 11.43 12.26 0.63
C ARG A 197 10.15 11.47 0.38
N GLN A 198 10.14 10.23 0.85
CA GLN A 198 9.00 9.33 0.75
C GLN A 198 8.22 9.39 2.06
N ARG A 199 6.94 9.73 1.97
CA ARG A 199 6.02 9.87 3.11
C ARG A 199 4.66 9.30 2.77
N LEU A 200 3.79 9.18 3.77
CA LEU A 200 2.48 8.57 3.58
C LEU A 200 1.37 9.61 3.50
N GLY A 201 0.41 9.35 2.64
CA GLY A 201 -0.80 10.14 2.49
C GLY A 201 -2.06 9.28 2.45
N VAL A 202 -3.22 9.94 2.42
CA VAL A 202 -4.52 9.29 2.31
C VAL A 202 -5.40 9.99 1.28
N ALA A 203 -6.19 9.19 0.57
CA ALA A 203 -7.23 9.65 -0.36
C ALA A 203 -8.53 8.88 -0.13
N VAL A 204 -9.67 9.50 -0.47
CA VAL A 204 -11.01 8.92 -0.33
C VAL A 204 -11.69 8.81 -1.69
N SER A 205 -12.48 7.76 -1.87
CA SER A 205 -13.27 7.52 -3.07
C SER A 205 -14.61 6.85 -2.76
N GLU A 206 -15.63 7.13 -3.56
CA GLU A 206 -16.94 6.45 -3.51
C GLU A 206 -16.99 5.23 -4.45
N ASP A 207 -16.19 5.23 -5.52
CA ASP A 207 -16.26 4.25 -6.61
C ASP A 207 -14.94 3.46 -6.81
N GLY A 208 -13.88 3.82 -6.07
CA GLY A 208 -12.54 3.23 -6.19
C GLY A 208 -11.77 3.69 -7.44
N VAL A 209 -12.35 4.61 -8.23
CA VAL A 209 -11.78 5.16 -9.49
C VAL A 209 -11.42 6.64 -9.33
N ARG A 210 -12.34 7.43 -8.81
CA ARG A 210 -12.15 8.86 -8.59
C ARG A 210 -11.74 9.11 -7.15
N TRP A 211 -10.51 9.56 -6.96
CA TRP A 211 -9.90 9.75 -5.64
C TRP A 211 -9.69 11.23 -5.33
N LEU A 212 -10.02 11.62 -4.11
CA LEU A 212 -9.77 12.94 -3.56
C LEU A 212 -8.72 12.81 -2.45
N LYS A 213 -7.55 13.42 -2.65
CA LYS A 213 -6.45 13.44 -1.68
C LYS A 213 -6.81 14.31 -0.47
N HIS A 214 -6.37 13.91 0.70
CA HIS A 214 -6.56 14.75 1.89
C HIS A 214 -5.67 15.99 1.84
N ARG A 215 -6.20 17.18 2.26
CA ARG A 215 -5.45 18.43 2.22
C ARG A 215 -4.27 18.48 3.19
N ARG A 216 -4.34 17.71 4.29
CA ARG A 216 -3.24 17.62 5.26
C ARG A 216 -2.14 16.65 4.88
N ASN A 217 -2.23 15.98 3.71
CA ASN A 217 -1.13 15.10 3.28
C ASN A 217 0.20 15.86 3.23
N PRO A 218 1.31 15.24 3.66
CA PRO A 218 1.42 13.88 4.18
C PRO A 218 0.83 13.74 5.58
N ILE A 219 0.30 12.54 5.89
CA ILE A 219 -0.32 12.22 7.19
C ILE A 219 0.63 11.58 8.20
N LEU A 220 1.80 11.19 7.76
CA LEU A 220 2.87 10.65 8.59
C LEU A 220 4.22 11.15 8.07
N GLU A 221 5.02 11.72 8.97
CA GLU A 221 6.33 12.31 8.67
C GLU A 221 7.47 11.35 9.01
N LEU A 222 8.64 11.59 8.43
CA LEU A 222 9.88 10.87 8.71
C LEU A 222 10.21 10.92 10.21
N GLY A 223 10.98 9.94 10.66
CA GLY A 223 11.55 9.94 11.99
C GLY A 223 12.75 10.90 12.13
N ALA A 224 13.22 11.04 13.36
CA ALA A 224 14.41 11.83 13.65
C ALA A 224 15.67 11.21 13.01
N ALA A 225 16.72 12.01 12.87
CA ALA A 225 18.01 11.51 12.40
C ALA A 225 18.52 10.36 13.27
N GLY A 226 18.90 9.26 12.64
CA GLY A 226 19.33 8.01 13.30
C GLY A 226 18.20 7.04 13.63
N SER A 227 16.92 7.38 13.36
CA SER A 227 15.83 6.44 13.52
C SER A 227 15.72 5.49 12.32
N PHE A 228 15.02 4.37 12.49
CA PHE A 228 14.82 3.34 11.45
C PHE A 228 14.03 3.85 10.25
N ASP A 229 13.36 4.98 10.37
CA ASP A 229 12.47 5.57 9.38
C ASP A 229 12.85 7.01 8.99
N GLU A 230 14.13 7.36 9.19
CA GLU A 230 14.67 8.71 8.88
C GLU A 230 14.74 9.02 7.39
N ASN A 231 14.89 7.99 6.53
CA ASN A 231 15.17 8.16 5.09
C ASN A 231 13.93 7.95 4.21
N GLY A 232 12.90 7.28 4.71
CA GLY A 232 11.66 7.07 3.95
C GLY A 232 10.61 6.28 4.69
N LEU A 233 9.34 6.53 4.34
CA LEU A 233 8.18 5.75 4.75
C LEU A 233 7.50 5.18 3.50
N GLY A 234 7.02 3.94 3.58
CA GLY A 234 6.30 3.28 2.50
C GLY A 234 5.36 2.18 2.98
N GLU A 235 4.71 1.55 2.05
CA GLU A 235 3.96 0.31 2.16
C GLU A 235 3.06 0.26 3.42
N PRO A 236 2.08 1.18 3.53
CA PRO A 236 1.17 1.21 4.67
C PRO A 236 0.22 0.02 4.65
N ALA A 237 -0.13 -0.54 5.83
CA ALA A 237 -1.22 -1.49 6.00
C ALA A 237 -2.12 -1.06 7.14
N VAL A 238 -3.40 -0.82 6.87
CA VAL A 238 -4.33 -0.21 7.84
C VAL A 238 -5.46 -1.16 8.19
N TRP A 239 -5.77 -1.26 9.49
CA TRP A 239 -6.91 -2.04 9.99
C TRP A 239 -7.58 -1.36 11.19
N ILE A 240 -8.75 -1.88 11.57
CA ILE A 240 -9.52 -1.40 12.73
C ILE A 240 -9.47 -2.48 13.80
N SER A 241 -9.12 -2.09 15.03
CA SER A 241 -9.15 -2.98 16.19
C SER A 241 -9.11 -2.17 17.49
N HIS A 242 -9.85 -2.63 18.52
CA HIS A 242 -9.82 -2.08 19.89
C HIS A 242 -9.96 -0.55 19.94
N GLY A 243 -10.91 -0.03 19.18
CA GLY A 243 -11.21 1.39 19.14
C GLY A 243 -10.19 2.28 18.44
N TRP A 244 -9.25 1.73 17.70
CA TRP A 244 -8.26 2.45 16.92
C TRP A 244 -8.28 2.06 15.44
N TYR A 245 -7.94 3.00 14.59
CA TYR A 245 -7.32 2.75 13.29
C TYR A 245 -5.83 2.51 13.54
N TRP A 246 -5.33 1.35 13.21
CA TRP A 246 -3.92 0.98 13.29
C TRP A 246 -3.30 1.01 11.92
N MET A 247 -2.02 1.35 11.86
CA MET A 247 -1.21 1.29 10.63
C MET A 247 0.12 0.63 10.95
N LEU A 248 0.46 -0.42 10.19
CA LEU A 248 1.85 -0.80 9.99
C LEU A 248 2.37 -0.03 8.79
N TYR A 249 3.62 0.39 8.85
CA TYR A 249 4.31 1.04 7.74
C TYR A 249 5.75 0.58 7.68
N THR A 250 6.35 0.57 6.50
CA THR A 250 7.77 0.34 6.33
C THR A 250 8.53 1.64 6.57
N GLY A 251 9.49 1.60 7.50
CA GLY A 251 10.49 2.65 7.67
C GLY A 251 11.80 2.22 7.03
N ARG A 252 12.55 3.17 6.47
CA ARG A 252 13.82 2.98 5.80
C ARG A 252 14.87 3.89 6.40
N ASP A 253 16.00 3.31 6.84
CA ASP A 253 17.16 4.06 7.33
C ASP A 253 18.11 4.46 6.17
N ARG A 254 19.19 5.18 6.50
CA ARG A 254 20.18 5.60 5.49
C ARG A 254 20.99 4.47 4.89
N GLN A 255 21.01 3.31 5.52
CA GLN A 255 21.63 2.09 4.99
C GLN A 255 20.66 1.27 4.15
N GLU A 256 19.46 1.81 3.85
CA GLU A 256 18.37 1.16 3.13
C GLU A 256 17.83 -0.11 3.83
N CYS A 257 18.16 -0.30 5.12
CA CYS A 257 17.50 -1.35 5.90
C CYS A 257 16.06 -0.97 6.13
N ARG A 258 15.17 -1.94 5.96
CA ARG A 258 13.72 -1.75 6.12
C ARG A 258 13.20 -2.49 7.34
N ARG A 259 12.35 -1.83 8.11
CA ARG A 259 11.71 -2.37 9.31
C ARG A 259 10.30 -1.85 9.43
N LEU A 260 9.44 -2.56 10.16
CA LEU A 260 8.07 -2.11 10.36
C LEU A 260 7.97 -1.18 11.57
N GLY A 261 7.35 -0.03 11.33
CA GLY A 261 6.82 0.87 12.33
C GLY A 261 5.33 0.68 12.52
N MET A 262 4.79 1.23 13.59
CA MET A 262 3.36 1.20 13.88
C MET A 262 2.87 2.59 14.28
N ALA A 263 1.69 2.94 13.79
CA ALA A 263 0.99 4.16 14.17
C ALA A 263 -0.49 3.88 14.47
N ARG A 264 -1.14 4.78 15.21
CA ARG A 264 -2.57 4.70 15.53
C ARG A 264 -3.27 6.03 15.29
N SER A 265 -4.56 5.98 15.02
CA SER A 265 -5.39 7.15 14.77
C SER A 265 -6.81 6.93 15.24
N ARG A 266 -7.51 8.03 15.63
CA ARG A 266 -8.95 8.00 15.93
C ARG A 266 -9.81 8.38 14.72
N ASP A 267 -9.23 9.03 13.74
CA ASP A 267 -9.94 9.59 12.58
C ASP A 267 -9.38 9.13 11.23
N GLY A 268 -8.33 8.28 11.24
CA GLY A 268 -7.67 7.75 10.05
C GLY A 268 -6.86 8.77 9.25
N VAL A 269 -6.70 10.00 9.78
CA VAL A 269 -5.96 11.11 9.14
C VAL A 269 -4.87 11.64 10.05
N GLY A 270 -5.19 11.89 11.32
CA GLY A 270 -4.23 12.28 12.34
C GLY A 270 -3.59 11.05 12.96
N TRP A 271 -2.34 10.74 12.58
CA TRP A 271 -1.64 9.55 13.03
C TRP A 271 -0.58 9.86 14.07
N GLN A 272 -0.48 9.00 15.06
CA GLN A 272 0.53 9.01 16.10
C GLN A 272 1.37 7.73 16.01
N LYS A 273 2.68 7.86 15.81
CA LYS A 273 3.62 6.73 15.94
C LYS A 273 3.56 6.20 17.38
N VAL A 274 3.47 4.88 17.52
CA VAL A 274 3.40 4.24 18.86
C VAL A 274 4.78 4.07 19.50
N SER A 275 5.84 4.18 18.69
CA SER A 275 7.23 4.03 19.13
C SER A 275 8.15 4.79 18.15
N GLU A 276 9.26 5.29 18.66
CA GLU A 276 10.38 5.80 17.87
C GLU A 276 11.27 4.68 17.33
N HIS A 277 11.07 3.45 17.82
CA HIS A 277 11.76 2.25 17.36
C HIS A 277 10.85 1.38 16.50
N ALA A 278 11.47 0.60 15.64
CA ALA A 278 10.74 -0.41 14.86
C ALA A 278 10.01 -1.37 15.79
N VAL A 279 8.75 -1.70 15.44
CA VAL A 279 7.95 -2.68 16.20
C VAL A 279 8.22 -4.11 15.74
N PHE A 280 8.77 -4.28 14.53
CA PHE A 280 9.17 -5.58 14.01
C PHE A 280 10.39 -5.46 13.11
N GLU A 281 11.39 -6.26 13.42
CA GLU A 281 12.67 -6.40 12.71
C GLU A 281 12.87 -7.86 12.30
N GLY A 282 13.52 -8.08 11.17
CA GLY A 282 13.90 -9.43 10.74
C GLY A 282 15.02 -9.99 11.60
N ARG A 283 14.76 -11.12 12.26
CA ARG A 283 15.77 -11.85 13.06
C ARG A 283 16.32 -13.07 12.35
N GLN A 284 15.60 -13.57 11.35
CA GLN A 284 16.00 -14.70 10.53
C GLN A 284 16.94 -14.25 9.41
N ALA A 285 17.87 -15.10 9.01
CA ALA A 285 18.88 -14.79 8.00
C ALA A 285 18.25 -14.25 6.70
N TRP A 286 17.16 -14.87 6.24
CA TRP A 286 16.48 -14.51 4.99
C TRP A 286 15.80 -13.14 4.98
N CYS A 287 15.53 -12.53 6.14
CA CYS A 287 14.90 -11.21 6.27
C CYS A 287 15.70 -10.24 7.15
N SER A 288 17.01 -10.47 7.31
CA SER A 288 17.85 -9.74 8.25
C SER A 288 18.08 -8.25 7.90
N ARG A 289 17.90 -7.88 6.65
CA ARG A 289 18.11 -6.50 6.16
C ARG A 289 16.83 -5.78 5.81
N VAL A 290 15.82 -6.53 5.40
CA VAL A 290 14.54 -5.99 4.90
C VAL A 290 13.40 -6.74 5.56
N VAL A 291 12.50 -5.97 6.18
CA VAL A 291 11.13 -6.33 6.54
C VAL A 291 10.24 -5.19 6.08
N CYS A 292 9.36 -5.46 5.12
CA CYS A 292 8.57 -4.44 4.40
C CYS A 292 7.20 -4.99 3.96
N ASP A 293 6.44 -4.17 3.26
CA ASP A 293 5.22 -4.55 2.54
C ASP A 293 4.20 -5.33 3.38
N PRO A 294 3.80 -4.86 4.55
CA PRO A 294 2.86 -5.63 5.36
C PRO A 294 1.47 -5.68 4.72
N THR A 295 0.82 -6.82 4.79
CA THR A 295 -0.63 -6.95 4.63
C THR A 295 -1.22 -7.65 5.84
N VAL A 296 -2.36 -7.20 6.30
CA VAL A 296 -2.94 -7.65 7.56
C VAL A 296 -4.29 -8.34 7.37
N GLU A 297 -4.51 -9.37 8.15
CA GLU A 297 -5.82 -9.98 8.37
C GLU A 297 -6.16 -9.89 9.85
N PRO A 298 -6.98 -8.92 10.26
CA PRO A 298 -7.39 -8.78 11.64
C PRO A 298 -8.34 -9.92 12.04
N GLY A 299 -8.07 -10.54 13.19
CA GLY A 299 -8.92 -11.52 13.84
C GLY A 299 -9.29 -11.05 15.25
N ALA A 300 -10.20 -11.80 15.92
CA ALA A 300 -10.69 -11.44 17.25
C ALA A 300 -9.58 -11.46 18.32
N GLU A 301 -8.67 -12.44 18.28
CA GLU A 301 -7.60 -12.60 19.27
C GLU A 301 -6.23 -12.21 18.75
N VAL A 302 -6.02 -12.34 17.45
CA VAL A 302 -4.75 -12.10 16.80
C VAL A 302 -4.93 -11.48 15.42
N THR A 303 -3.95 -10.71 14.97
CA THR A 303 -3.85 -10.23 13.60
C THR A 303 -2.75 -10.99 12.89
N ARG A 304 -3.04 -11.63 11.75
CA ARG A 304 -2.01 -12.20 10.89
C ARG A 304 -1.41 -11.11 10.02
N VAL A 305 -0.09 -11.15 9.85
CA VAL A 305 0.68 -10.19 9.06
C VAL A 305 1.57 -10.95 8.10
N TRP A 306 1.25 -10.91 6.81
CA TRP A 306 2.20 -11.31 5.78
C TRP A 306 3.07 -10.10 5.45
N PHE A 307 4.36 -10.34 5.25
CA PHE A 307 5.33 -9.26 5.03
C PHE A 307 6.40 -9.69 4.03
N GLY A 308 6.95 -8.74 3.30
CA GLY A 308 8.14 -8.94 2.50
C GLY A 308 9.38 -8.96 3.38
N GLY A 309 10.33 -9.83 3.07
CA GLY A 309 11.62 -9.91 3.75
C GLY A 309 12.76 -10.16 2.77
N GLY A 310 13.96 -9.67 3.09
CA GLY A 310 15.16 -9.85 2.30
C GLY A 310 16.44 -9.75 3.12
N ASP A 311 17.53 -10.34 2.64
CA ASP A 311 18.85 -10.32 3.29
C ASP A 311 19.83 -9.33 2.64
N VAL A 312 19.39 -8.62 1.61
CA VAL A 312 20.14 -7.56 0.93
C VAL A 312 19.34 -6.26 1.03
N ALA A 313 19.98 -5.18 1.51
CA ALA A 313 19.40 -3.85 1.55
C ALA A 313 19.82 -3.06 0.31
N THR A 314 18.90 -2.89 -0.63
CA THR A 314 19.04 -2.00 -1.78
C THR A 314 17.83 -1.09 -1.89
N PRO A 315 17.86 0.03 -2.66
CA PRO A 315 16.78 1.00 -2.65
C PRO A 315 15.42 0.46 -3.11
N ALA A 316 15.38 -0.42 -4.11
CA ALA A 316 14.11 -0.81 -4.74
C ALA A 316 13.96 -2.31 -4.96
N GLU A 317 14.98 -2.99 -5.43
CA GLU A 317 14.94 -4.37 -5.93
C GLU A 317 16.25 -5.12 -5.70
N ASN A 318 16.29 -6.40 -6.04
CA ASN A 318 17.41 -7.33 -5.76
C ASN A 318 17.63 -7.53 -4.26
N LEU A 319 16.53 -7.61 -3.52
CA LEU A 319 16.54 -7.75 -2.06
C LEU A 319 16.69 -9.20 -1.61
N ASN A 320 16.71 -10.14 -2.54
CA ASN A 320 16.48 -11.58 -2.30
C ASN A 320 15.11 -11.82 -1.66
N GLY A 321 14.11 -11.06 -2.13
CA GLY A 321 12.80 -10.90 -1.54
C GLY A 321 11.99 -12.19 -1.43
N GLN A 322 11.42 -12.45 -0.27
CA GLN A 322 10.52 -13.57 0.02
C GLN A 322 9.41 -13.09 0.96
N ILE A 323 8.33 -13.86 1.07
CA ILE A 323 7.19 -13.47 1.91
C ILE A 323 7.17 -14.32 3.18
N GLY A 324 7.14 -13.66 4.33
CA GLY A 324 6.98 -14.22 5.65
C GLY A 324 5.56 -14.11 6.19
N LEU A 325 5.34 -14.74 7.34
CA LEU A 325 4.12 -14.64 8.12
C LEU A 325 4.46 -14.46 9.59
N ALA A 326 3.86 -13.45 10.20
CA ALA A 326 3.88 -13.24 11.64
C ALA A 326 2.45 -13.15 12.19
N VAL A 327 2.34 -13.38 13.49
CA VAL A 327 1.11 -13.16 14.27
C VAL A 327 1.36 -12.02 15.24
N LEU A 328 0.46 -11.07 15.25
CA LEU A 328 0.44 -9.91 16.13
C LEU A 328 -0.62 -10.14 17.21
N ARG A 329 -0.19 -10.27 18.47
CA ARG A 329 -1.07 -10.48 19.62
C ARG A 329 -1.19 -9.21 20.45
N PRO A 330 -2.41 -8.67 20.67
CA PRO A 330 -2.59 -7.54 21.57
C PRO A 330 -2.27 -7.98 23.03
N ARG A 331 -1.66 -7.07 23.77
CA ARG A 331 -1.37 -7.19 25.21
C ARG A 331 -1.84 -5.93 25.91
N ARG A 332 -2.67 -6.08 26.93
CA ARG A 332 -3.12 -5.01 27.84
C ARG A 332 -2.05 -4.62 28.82
#